data_db75de21e1c5403cbdb521451440a98d
#
_entry.id   db75de21e1c5403cbdb521451440a98d
#
_cell.length_a   1.000
_cell.length_b   1.000
_cell.length_c   1.000
_cell.angle_alpha   90.00
_cell.angle_beta   90.00
_cell.angle_gamma   90.00
#
_symmetry.space_group_name_H-M   'P 1'
#
loop_
_entity.id
_entity.type
_entity.pdbx_description
1 polymer ?
#
loop_
_entity_poly.entity_id
_entity_poly.type
_entity_poly.pdbx_seq_one_letter_code
_entity_poly.pdbx_strand_id
1 'polypeptide(L)'
;MGIGGSTVYRTKQRFVLGNLEAALSEEPRPGACRKLSVKEEALLVATACSTPPEGRARWTLELLADKLVRLTEHANISRETVRRRLAENDLKPWRKDMWCVPKVDGEYVARMEDVLDLYAEEPDPKRPLVCFDESPTQLIGEVRQPIPAEPGQLERYDCEYKRNGTANLFILLDVHRPWRKVKVTDRRAAEDFAACMRELTDVHFPEAERIRLVLDNLSTHFPGSLYQAFPPCEARRVLRKLEFHYVPKHASWLNMVEIEIGVLRSQCLDRRIATQQQLASEIAAWERQRNASGARIKWMFTTEKARVKMGRAYPEPASVREPQTKES
;
A
#
# COMPACT_ATOMS: atom_id res chain seq x y z
N MET A 1 53.03 -9.59 -10.99
CA MET A 1 52.54 -10.01 -9.65
C MET A 1 53.23 -11.33 -9.29
N GLY A 2 54.02 -11.35 -8.20
CA GLY A 2 54.66 -12.59 -7.72
C GLY A 2 53.67 -13.41 -6.90
N ILE A 3 53.21 -14.54 -7.44
CA ILE A 3 52.40 -15.52 -6.70
C ILE A 3 53.34 -16.35 -5.82
N GLY A 4 53.06 -16.43 -4.51
CA GLY A 4 53.87 -17.22 -3.59
C GLY A 4 53.86 -18.71 -3.92
N GLY A 5 55.05 -19.37 -3.82
CA GLY A 5 55.21 -20.79 -4.15
C GLY A 5 54.22 -21.73 -3.43
N SER A 6 53.85 -21.40 -2.21
CA SER A 6 52.84 -22.15 -1.44
C SER A 6 51.42 -22.11 -2.05
N THR A 7 51.08 -21.00 -2.72
CA THR A 7 49.76 -20.86 -3.40
C THR A 7 49.76 -21.76 -4.64
N VAL A 8 50.85 -21.73 -5.42
CA VAL A 8 51.01 -22.59 -6.62
C VAL A 8 50.93 -24.07 -6.23
N TYR A 9 51.63 -24.45 -5.15
CA TYR A 9 51.62 -25.84 -4.66
C TYR A 9 50.20 -26.30 -4.26
N ARG A 10 49.48 -25.52 -3.47
CA ARG A 10 48.12 -25.85 -3.07
C ARG A 10 47.14 -25.92 -4.24
N THR A 11 47.28 -25.04 -5.23
CA THR A 11 46.43 -25.06 -6.44
C THR A 11 46.69 -26.32 -7.25
N LYS A 12 47.97 -26.70 -7.44
CA LYS A 12 48.33 -27.97 -8.10
C LYS A 12 47.82 -29.19 -7.34
N GLN A 13 47.95 -29.21 -6.03
CA GLN A 13 47.44 -30.31 -5.19
C GLN A 13 45.92 -30.44 -5.33
N ARG A 14 45.16 -29.35 -5.29
CA ARG A 14 43.70 -29.37 -5.52
C ARG A 14 43.33 -29.86 -6.91
N PHE A 15 44.11 -29.49 -7.93
CA PHE A 15 43.91 -29.99 -9.30
C PHE A 15 44.14 -31.51 -9.42
N VAL A 16 45.19 -32.00 -8.82
CA VAL A 16 45.57 -33.45 -8.89
C VAL A 16 44.61 -34.34 -8.09
N LEU A 17 44.15 -33.85 -6.91
CA LEU A 17 43.26 -34.60 -6.03
C LEU A 17 41.75 -34.43 -6.34
N GLY A 18 41.40 -33.42 -7.11
CA GLY A 18 40.02 -33.10 -7.48
C GLY A 18 39.90 -32.90 -9.01
N ASN A 19 39.57 -31.71 -9.41
CA ASN A 19 39.38 -31.29 -10.80
C ASN A 19 39.77 -29.82 -11.00
N LEU A 20 39.57 -29.29 -12.19
CA LEU A 20 39.83 -27.89 -12.50
C LEU A 20 39.02 -26.94 -11.65
N GLU A 21 37.78 -27.27 -11.37
CA GLU A 21 36.89 -26.45 -10.54
C GLU A 21 37.36 -26.40 -9.07
N ALA A 22 37.80 -27.53 -8.52
CA ALA A 22 38.41 -27.60 -7.19
C ALA A 22 39.74 -26.81 -7.11
N ALA A 23 40.48 -26.73 -8.18
CA ALA A 23 41.70 -25.95 -8.24
C ALA A 23 41.45 -24.44 -8.28
N LEU A 24 40.35 -24.01 -8.90
CA LEU A 24 39.97 -22.61 -9.09
C LEU A 24 39.09 -22.05 -7.97
N SER A 25 38.39 -22.91 -7.23
CA SER A 25 37.57 -22.54 -6.08
C SER A 25 38.33 -22.73 -4.76
N GLU A 26 38.17 -21.81 -3.82
CA GLU A 26 38.60 -22.04 -2.43
C GLU A 26 37.60 -22.93 -1.70
N GLU A 27 38.08 -23.96 -1.00
CA GLU A 27 37.20 -24.68 -0.07
C GLU A 27 36.65 -23.77 0.99
N PRO A 28 35.34 -23.90 1.36
CA PRO A 28 34.76 -23.15 2.43
C PRO A 28 35.58 -23.33 3.72
N ARG A 29 36.08 -22.24 4.28
CA ARG A 29 36.78 -22.29 5.56
C ARG A 29 35.82 -22.80 6.63
N PRO A 30 36.21 -23.76 7.51
CA PRO A 30 35.39 -24.15 8.61
C PRO A 30 35.11 -22.90 9.47
N GLY A 31 33.82 -22.50 9.55
CA GLY A 31 33.40 -21.35 10.34
C GLY A 31 33.66 -21.59 11.84
N ALA A 32 33.63 -20.51 12.63
CA ALA A 32 33.66 -20.61 14.07
C ALA A 32 32.46 -21.46 14.58
N CYS A 33 32.70 -22.27 15.63
CA CYS A 33 31.64 -23.05 16.28
C CYS A 33 30.46 -22.16 16.63
N ARG A 34 29.24 -22.68 16.43
CA ARG A 34 28.02 -21.97 16.78
C ARG A 34 27.99 -21.70 18.27
N LYS A 35 27.72 -20.45 18.66
CA LYS A 35 27.64 -20.05 20.07
C LYS A 35 26.40 -20.62 20.77
N LEU A 36 25.30 -20.77 20.06
CA LEU A 36 24.06 -21.36 20.56
C LEU A 36 23.97 -22.81 20.13
N SER A 37 23.60 -23.67 21.06
CA SER A 37 23.22 -25.05 20.81
C SER A 37 21.86 -25.14 20.09
N VAL A 38 21.54 -26.31 19.55
CA VAL A 38 20.23 -26.55 18.89
C VAL A 38 19.04 -26.25 19.82
N LYS A 39 19.15 -26.60 21.10
CA LYS A 39 18.11 -26.32 22.10
C LYS A 39 17.94 -24.83 22.35
N GLU A 40 19.04 -24.10 22.43
CA GLU A 40 19.02 -22.64 22.63
C GLU A 40 18.56 -21.88 21.39
N GLU A 41 18.85 -22.39 20.19
CA GLU A 41 18.27 -21.84 18.94
C GLU A 41 16.75 -22.06 18.90
N ALA A 42 16.26 -23.24 19.30
CA ALA A 42 14.83 -23.50 19.41
C ALA A 42 14.16 -22.59 20.46
N LEU A 43 14.83 -22.35 21.60
CA LEU A 43 14.37 -21.43 22.64
C LEU A 43 14.32 -19.98 22.11
N LEU A 44 15.31 -19.55 21.32
CA LEU A 44 15.31 -18.23 20.67
C LEU A 44 14.11 -18.09 19.74
N VAL A 45 13.87 -19.08 18.87
CA VAL A 45 12.73 -19.08 17.93
C VAL A 45 11.41 -19.01 18.69
N ALA A 46 11.22 -19.87 19.70
CA ALA A 46 10.00 -19.87 20.52
C ALA A 46 9.78 -18.52 21.22
N THR A 47 10.85 -17.92 21.77
CA THR A 47 10.78 -16.60 22.40
C THR A 47 10.43 -15.51 21.39
N ALA A 48 11.04 -15.53 20.21
CA ALA A 48 10.78 -14.56 19.16
C ALA A 48 9.33 -14.60 18.63
N CYS A 49 8.69 -15.78 18.66
CA CYS A 49 7.30 -15.99 18.30
C CYS A 49 6.31 -15.74 19.45
N SER A 50 6.79 -15.53 20.68
CA SER A 50 5.94 -15.26 21.82
C SER A 50 5.54 -13.78 21.94
N THR A 51 4.59 -13.49 22.84
CA THR A 51 4.23 -12.11 23.19
C THR A 51 5.44 -11.37 23.76
N PRO A 52 5.74 -10.15 23.28
CA PRO A 52 6.78 -9.31 23.85
C PRO A 52 6.53 -8.98 25.32
N PRO A 53 7.57 -8.59 26.08
CA PRO A 53 7.40 -8.19 27.47
C PRO A 53 6.44 -7.02 27.62
N GLU A 54 5.82 -6.90 28.78
CA GLU A 54 4.95 -5.78 29.13
C GLU A 54 5.66 -4.44 28.89
N GLY A 55 4.93 -3.48 28.33
CA GLY A 55 5.48 -2.17 27.92
C GLY A 55 6.27 -2.18 26.60
N ARG A 56 6.31 -3.30 25.89
CA ARG A 56 6.98 -3.44 24.58
C ARG A 56 6.00 -3.89 23.50
N ALA A 57 5.96 -3.15 22.40
CA ALA A 57 5.08 -3.48 21.27
C ALA A 57 5.60 -4.64 20.40
N ARG A 58 6.88 -4.97 20.49
CA ARG A 58 7.55 -6.00 19.67
C ARG A 58 8.86 -6.45 20.31
N TRP A 59 9.31 -7.64 19.95
CA TRP A 59 10.65 -8.10 20.23
C TRP A 59 11.69 -7.32 19.42
N THR A 60 12.78 -6.91 20.06
CA THR A 60 13.98 -6.40 19.41
C THR A 60 15.11 -7.40 19.55
N LEU A 61 16.16 -7.29 18.74
CA LEU A 61 17.33 -8.16 18.86
C LEU A 61 18.00 -8.07 20.24
N GLU A 62 17.98 -6.88 20.84
CA GLU A 62 18.48 -6.66 22.20
C GLU A 62 17.66 -7.38 23.25
N LEU A 63 16.34 -7.18 23.24
CA LEU A 63 15.44 -7.85 24.17
C LEU A 63 15.52 -9.37 24.08
N LEU A 64 15.70 -9.92 22.87
CA LEU A 64 15.89 -11.34 22.65
C LEU A 64 17.25 -11.81 23.18
N ALA A 65 18.32 -11.07 22.96
CA ALA A 65 19.64 -11.38 23.49
C ALA A 65 19.63 -11.38 25.01
N ASP A 66 19.06 -10.37 25.65
CA ASP A 66 18.93 -10.27 27.10
C ASP A 66 18.07 -11.40 27.68
N LYS A 67 16.97 -11.74 26.98
CA LYS A 67 16.10 -12.83 27.42
C LYS A 67 16.82 -14.17 27.35
N LEU A 68 17.58 -14.43 26.29
CA LEU A 68 18.38 -15.65 26.15
C LEU A 68 19.46 -15.74 27.22
N VAL A 69 20.17 -14.66 27.53
CA VAL A 69 21.17 -14.64 28.63
C VAL A 69 20.54 -15.05 29.96
N ARG A 70 19.29 -14.63 30.21
CA ARG A 70 18.55 -15.01 31.42
C ARG A 70 18.05 -16.48 31.44
N LEU A 71 17.87 -17.07 30.26
CA LEU A 71 17.31 -18.41 30.10
C LEU A 71 18.37 -19.46 29.81
N THR A 72 19.64 -19.06 29.61
CA THR A 72 20.78 -19.93 29.30
C THR A 72 21.96 -19.63 30.22
N GLU A 73 23.01 -20.41 30.11
CA GLU A 73 24.24 -20.20 30.89
C GLU A 73 25.24 -19.24 30.25
N HIS A 74 24.85 -18.61 29.14
CA HIS A 74 25.70 -17.64 28.44
C HIS A 74 25.85 -16.35 29.24
N ALA A 75 27.08 -15.92 29.49
CA ALA A 75 27.36 -14.62 30.12
C ALA A 75 26.94 -13.42 29.24
N ASN A 76 27.00 -13.59 27.93
CA ASN A 76 26.55 -12.57 26.96
C ASN A 76 26.16 -13.21 25.62
N ILE A 77 25.24 -12.61 24.91
CA ILE A 77 24.85 -12.99 23.54
C ILE A 77 24.74 -11.71 22.74
N SER A 78 25.45 -11.62 21.60
CA SER A 78 25.40 -10.43 20.76
C SER A 78 24.12 -10.35 19.91
N ARG A 79 23.66 -9.13 19.61
CA ARG A 79 22.55 -8.89 18.69
C ARG A 79 22.78 -9.56 17.32
N GLU A 80 24.02 -9.58 16.86
CA GLU A 80 24.38 -10.19 15.58
C GLU A 80 24.25 -11.72 15.61
N THR A 81 24.57 -12.36 16.73
CA THR A 81 24.31 -13.79 16.92
C THR A 81 22.82 -14.10 16.82
N VAL A 82 21.98 -13.31 17.51
CA VAL A 82 20.52 -13.43 17.47
C VAL A 82 20.00 -13.21 16.05
N ARG A 83 20.45 -12.14 15.39
CA ARG A 83 20.05 -11.82 14.02
C ARG A 83 20.34 -12.94 13.03
N ARG A 84 21.54 -13.50 13.07
CA ARG A 84 21.95 -14.61 12.17
C ARG A 84 21.11 -15.86 12.41
N ARG A 85 20.87 -16.23 13.65
CA ARG A 85 20.05 -17.42 13.98
C ARG A 85 18.59 -17.25 13.54
N LEU A 86 18.00 -16.07 13.76
CA LEU A 86 16.65 -15.78 13.31
C LEU A 86 16.55 -15.71 11.77
N ALA A 87 17.59 -15.22 11.10
CA ALA A 87 17.61 -15.16 9.64
C ALA A 87 17.59 -16.55 8.98
N GLU A 88 18.19 -17.57 9.62
CA GLU A 88 18.14 -18.96 9.16
C GLU A 88 16.72 -19.56 9.20
N ASN A 89 15.82 -18.96 9.98
CA ASN A 89 14.41 -19.35 10.09
C ASN A 89 13.47 -18.33 9.45
N ASP A 90 13.97 -17.39 8.65
CA ASP A 90 13.22 -16.28 8.04
C ASP A 90 12.40 -15.43 9.04
N LEU A 91 12.79 -15.43 10.31
CA LEU A 91 12.10 -14.70 11.36
C LEU A 91 12.62 -13.28 11.52
N LYS A 92 11.70 -12.32 11.48
CA LYS A 92 11.95 -10.88 11.70
C LYS A 92 10.94 -10.31 12.70
N PRO A 93 11.03 -10.68 14.00
CA PRO A 93 9.99 -10.34 14.99
C PRO A 93 9.84 -8.83 15.27
N TRP A 94 10.76 -8.00 14.77
CA TRP A 94 10.66 -6.55 14.77
C TRP A 94 9.85 -5.97 13.61
N ARG A 95 9.50 -6.79 12.59
CA ARG A 95 8.59 -6.42 11.51
C ARG A 95 7.18 -6.86 11.84
N LYS A 96 6.23 -6.01 11.54
CA LYS A 96 4.80 -6.35 11.55
C LYS A 96 4.28 -5.96 10.19
N ASP A 97 3.71 -6.91 9.49
CA ASP A 97 2.93 -6.64 8.30
C ASP A 97 1.46 -6.56 8.71
N MET A 98 0.76 -5.60 8.16
CA MET A 98 -0.68 -5.50 8.36
C MET A 98 -1.33 -6.61 7.54
N TRP A 99 -1.95 -7.55 8.24
CA TRP A 99 -2.65 -8.66 7.62
C TRP A 99 -4.15 -8.45 7.78
N CYS A 100 -4.81 -8.08 6.70
CA CYS A 100 -6.24 -8.18 6.56
C CYS A 100 -6.50 -9.20 5.48
N VAL A 101 -6.98 -10.39 5.86
CA VAL A 101 -7.61 -11.28 4.89
C VAL A 101 -9.08 -10.94 4.90
N PRO A 102 -9.56 -10.16 3.94
CA PRO A 102 -10.99 -10.00 3.79
C PRO A 102 -11.59 -11.38 3.58
N LYS A 103 -12.76 -11.61 4.17
CA LYS A 103 -13.51 -12.81 3.83
C LYS A 103 -13.88 -12.71 2.35
N VAL A 104 -13.19 -13.49 1.52
CA VAL A 104 -13.47 -13.57 0.10
C VAL A 104 -14.68 -14.50 -0.04
N ASP A 105 -15.85 -13.90 -0.09
CA ASP A 105 -17.11 -14.57 -0.36
C ASP A 105 -17.59 -14.24 -1.79
N GLY A 106 -18.75 -14.79 -2.17
CA GLY A 106 -19.30 -14.55 -3.51
C GLY A 106 -19.57 -13.07 -3.80
N GLU A 107 -19.97 -12.29 -2.81
CA GLU A 107 -20.17 -10.83 -2.96
C GLU A 107 -18.85 -10.09 -3.20
N TYR A 108 -17.79 -10.48 -2.47
CA TYR A 108 -16.45 -9.91 -2.69
C TYR A 108 -15.99 -10.18 -4.13
N VAL A 109 -16.10 -11.43 -4.59
CA VAL A 109 -15.68 -11.82 -5.94
C VAL A 109 -16.49 -11.08 -7.00
N ALA A 110 -17.82 -11.05 -6.86
CA ALA A 110 -18.70 -10.37 -7.81
C ALA A 110 -18.35 -8.89 -7.97
N ARG A 111 -18.15 -8.15 -6.88
CA ARG A 111 -17.75 -6.74 -6.94
C ARG A 111 -16.32 -6.54 -7.46
N MET A 112 -15.41 -7.44 -7.13
CA MET A 112 -14.04 -7.37 -7.63
C MET A 112 -13.99 -7.56 -9.14
N GLU A 113 -14.65 -8.59 -9.65
CA GLU A 113 -14.67 -8.88 -11.08
C GLU A 113 -15.43 -7.79 -11.85
N ASP A 114 -16.56 -7.28 -11.32
CA ASP A 114 -17.28 -6.13 -11.90
C ASP A 114 -16.37 -4.94 -12.15
N VAL A 115 -15.59 -4.54 -11.14
CA VAL A 115 -14.65 -3.40 -11.27
C VAL A 115 -13.50 -3.72 -12.24
N LEU A 116 -12.96 -4.94 -12.21
CA LEU A 116 -11.87 -5.34 -13.11
C LEU A 116 -12.34 -5.42 -14.58
N ASP A 117 -13.54 -5.88 -14.82
CA ASP A 117 -14.14 -5.95 -16.16
C ASP A 117 -14.37 -4.53 -16.71
N LEU A 118 -14.85 -3.60 -15.88
CA LEU A 118 -14.97 -2.17 -16.24
C LEU A 118 -13.62 -1.57 -16.66
N TYR A 119 -12.53 -1.91 -15.96
CA TYR A 119 -11.20 -1.40 -16.31
C TYR A 119 -10.65 -1.98 -17.61
N ALA A 120 -11.16 -3.15 -18.04
CA ALA A 120 -10.78 -3.80 -19.29
C ALA A 120 -11.62 -3.37 -20.49
N GLU A 121 -12.73 -2.67 -20.27
CA GLU A 121 -13.59 -2.20 -21.36
C GLU A 121 -12.91 -1.11 -22.22
N GLU A 122 -13.31 -1.04 -23.48
CA GLU A 122 -12.89 0.03 -24.36
C GLU A 122 -13.50 1.39 -23.95
N PRO A 123 -12.78 2.50 -24.15
CA PRO A 123 -13.27 3.83 -23.82
C PRO A 123 -14.56 4.19 -24.55
N ASP A 124 -15.57 4.60 -23.80
CA ASP A 124 -16.82 5.14 -24.36
C ASP A 124 -17.07 6.56 -23.83
N PRO A 125 -17.02 7.60 -24.69
CA PRO A 125 -17.24 8.99 -24.28
C PRO A 125 -18.67 9.26 -23.75
N LYS A 126 -19.66 8.45 -24.13
CA LYS A 126 -21.03 8.55 -23.63
C LYS A 126 -21.22 7.86 -22.29
N ARG A 127 -20.33 6.93 -21.97
CA ARG A 127 -20.31 6.17 -20.72
C ARG A 127 -18.94 6.21 -20.07
N PRO A 128 -18.41 7.41 -19.71
CA PRO A 128 -17.11 7.52 -19.08
C PRO A 128 -17.05 6.70 -17.78
N LEU A 129 -15.86 6.19 -17.48
CA LEU A 129 -15.56 5.45 -16.26
C LEU A 129 -14.69 6.31 -15.35
N VAL A 130 -15.19 6.65 -14.18
CA VAL A 130 -14.54 7.54 -13.21
C VAL A 130 -14.36 6.83 -11.88
N CYS A 131 -13.15 6.82 -11.36
CA CYS A 131 -12.87 6.42 -9.99
C CYS A 131 -12.95 7.63 -9.06
N PHE A 132 -13.53 7.44 -7.90
CA PHE A 132 -13.73 8.48 -6.89
C PHE A 132 -13.28 8.00 -5.51
N ASP A 133 -12.61 8.90 -4.76
CA ASP A 133 -12.26 8.67 -3.37
C ASP A 133 -11.97 9.99 -2.65
N GLU A 134 -11.84 9.96 -1.32
CA GLU A 134 -11.44 11.12 -0.54
C GLU A 134 -10.14 10.89 0.24
N SER A 135 -9.46 12.00 0.52
CA SER A 135 -8.23 12.00 1.29
C SER A 135 -8.16 13.21 2.24
N PRO A 136 -8.14 13.00 3.55
CA PRO A 136 -7.91 14.08 4.50
C PRO A 136 -6.45 14.56 4.43
N THR A 137 -6.26 15.86 4.53
CA THR A 137 -4.94 16.50 4.51
C THR A 137 -4.84 17.49 5.66
N GLN A 138 -3.82 17.33 6.52
CA GLN A 138 -3.59 18.24 7.63
C GLN A 138 -2.92 19.53 7.13
N LEU A 139 -3.48 20.68 7.52
CA LEU A 139 -2.89 21.98 7.26
C LEU A 139 -1.84 22.26 8.31
N ILE A 140 -0.60 22.47 7.88
CA ILE A 140 0.56 22.67 8.73
C ILE A 140 1.24 23.98 8.34
N GLY A 141 1.32 24.92 9.28
CA GLY A 141 2.04 26.17 9.12
C GLY A 141 3.45 26.12 9.70
N GLU A 142 4.34 26.92 9.15
CA GLU A 142 5.68 27.13 9.69
C GLU A 142 5.63 28.03 10.91
N VAL A 143 6.44 27.72 11.94
CA VAL A 143 6.68 28.63 13.07
C VAL A 143 7.81 29.61 12.72
N ARG A 144 8.86 29.10 12.06
CA ARG A 144 9.97 29.88 11.52
C ARG A 144 10.12 29.59 10.03
N GLN A 145 10.54 30.59 9.27
CA GLN A 145 10.76 30.41 7.84
C GLN A 145 11.85 29.38 7.58
N PRO A 146 11.65 28.42 6.67
CA PRO A 146 12.70 27.51 6.26
C PRO A 146 13.90 28.24 5.68
N ILE A 147 15.09 27.70 5.91
CA ILE A 147 16.33 28.18 5.29
C ILE A 147 16.45 27.44 3.95
N PRO A 148 16.41 28.15 2.82
CA PRO A 148 16.46 27.52 1.50
C PRO A 148 17.78 26.75 1.29
N ALA A 149 17.74 25.78 0.38
CA ALA A 149 18.93 25.06 -0.03
C ALA A 149 19.92 25.95 -0.78
N GLU A 150 21.21 25.77 -0.49
CA GLU A 150 22.32 26.41 -1.19
C GLU A 150 23.32 25.34 -1.68
N PRO A 151 24.21 25.64 -2.64
CA PRO A 151 25.23 24.69 -3.08
C PRO A 151 26.03 24.11 -1.91
N GLY A 152 25.93 22.80 -1.69
CA GLY A 152 26.57 22.08 -0.56
C GLY A 152 25.80 22.12 0.76
N GLN A 153 24.64 22.77 0.82
CA GLN A 153 23.76 22.79 2.00
C GLN A 153 22.34 22.42 1.63
N LEU A 154 21.79 21.45 2.37
CA LEU A 154 20.39 21.06 2.22
C LEU A 154 19.46 22.13 2.80
N GLU A 155 18.23 22.21 2.30
CA GLU A 155 17.16 22.97 2.92
C GLU A 155 16.98 22.54 4.37
N ARG A 156 16.79 23.51 5.26
CA ARG A 156 16.56 23.30 6.69
C ARG A 156 15.22 23.89 7.09
N TYR A 157 14.36 23.08 7.66
CA TYR A 157 13.07 23.48 8.20
C TYR A 157 13.04 23.26 9.73
N ASP A 158 12.23 24.05 10.42
CA ASP A 158 12.06 23.94 11.88
C ASP A 158 11.35 22.62 12.23
N CYS A 159 11.74 22.02 13.35
CA CYS A 159 11.00 20.89 13.92
C CYS A 159 9.63 21.34 14.50
N GLU A 160 9.48 22.58 14.90
CA GLU A 160 8.24 23.16 15.36
C GLU A 160 7.32 23.49 14.19
N TYR A 161 6.03 23.24 14.36
CA TYR A 161 5.01 23.55 13.37
C TYR A 161 3.68 23.90 14.03
N LYS A 162 2.84 24.65 13.32
CA LYS A 162 1.49 25.00 13.76
C LYS A 162 0.46 24.20 13.00
N ARG A 163 -0.43 23.52 13.72
CA ARG A 163 -1.59 22.84 13.11
C ARG A 163 -2.71 23.83 12.89
N ASN A 164 -3.13 23.98 11.64
CA ASN A 164 -4.16 24.93 11.21
C ASN A 164 -5.48 24.23 10.81
N GLY A 165 -5.68 22.99 11.27
CA GLY A 165 -6.87 22.21 10.94
C GLY A 165 -6.62 21.16 9.88
N THR A 166 -7.71 20.63 9.32
CA THR A 166 -7.70 19.59 8.28
C THR A 166 -8.60 20.03 7.15
N ALA A 167 -8.15 19.90 5.91
CA ALA A 167 -8.97 19.98 4.73
C ALA A 167 -9.22 18.58 4.16
N ASN A 168 -10.28 18.40 3.37
CA ASN A 168 -10.59 17.16 2.71
C ASN A 168 -10.47 17.34 1.19
N LEU A 169 -9.95 16.33 0.53
CA LEU A 169 -9.80 16.29 -0.91
C LEU A 169 -10.75 15.25 -1.45
N PHE A 170 -11.60 15.63 -2.39
CA PHE A 170 -12.38 14.70 -3.22
C PHE A 170 -11.70 14.57 -4.57
N ILE A 171 -11.26 13.36 -4.89
CA ILE A 171 -10.46 13.09 -6.09
C ILE A 171 -11.28 12.26 -7.06
N LEU A 172 -11.34 12.73 -8.29
CA LEU A 172 -11.97 12.05 -9.42
C LEU A 172 -10.89 11.75 -10.47
N LEU A 173 -10.89 10.55 -11.01
CA LEU A 173 -9.96 10.09 -12.03
C LEU A 173 -10.72 9.37 -13.15
N ASP A 174 -10.63 9.86 -14.38
CA ASP A 174 -11.09 9.11 -15.55
C ASP A 174 -10.09 7.98 -15.86
N VAL A 175 -10.57 6.76 -15.92
CA VAL A 175 -9.76 5.56 -16.12
C VAL A 175 -9.11 5.54 -17.51
N HIS A 176 -9.82 6.03 -18.52
CA HIS A 176 -9.41 5.90 -19.92
C HIS A 176 -8.81 7.19 -20.51
N ARG A 177 -9.12 8.34 -19.92
CA ARG A 177 -8.62 9.63 -20.38
C ARG A 177 -7.61 10.22 -19.39
N PRO A 178 -6.66 11.06 -19.85
CA PRO A 178 -5.74 11.75 -18.98
C PRO A 178 -6.43 12.91 -18.25
N TRP A 179 -7.50 12.62 -17.52
CA TRP A 179 -8.29 13.61 -16.81
C TRP A 179 -8.46 13.24 -15.34
N ARG A 180 -8.22 14.19 -14.50
CA ARG A 180 -8.51 14.15 -13.07
C ARG A 180 -9.02 15.48 -12.59
N LYS A 181 -9.78 15.44 -11.51
CA LYS A 181 -10.27 16.60 -10.78
C LYS A 181 -10.08 16.38 -9.29
N VAL A 182 -9.58 17.41 -8.60
CA VAL A 182 -9.47 17.41 -7.14
C VAL A 182 -10.23 18.62 -6.61
N LYS A 183 -11.18 18.37 -5.71
CA LYS A 183 -11.94 19.40 -5.01
C LYS A 183 -11.52 19.45 -3.57
N VAL A 184 -11.16 20.64 -3.09
CA VAL A 184 -10.79 20.87 -1.69
C VAL A 184 -12.02 21.36 -0.94
N THR A 185 -12.34 20.70 0.19
CA THR A 185 -13.49 21.04 1.04
C THR A 185 -13.10 21.09 2.50
N ASP A 186 -13.89 21.76 3.33
CA ASP A 186 -13.72 21.78 4.79
C ASP A 186 -14.14 20.46 5.43
N ARG A 187 -15.12 19.80 4.85
CA ARG A 187 -15.77 18.60 5.38
C ARG A 187 -15.81 17.51 4.30
N ARG A 188 -16.15 16.30 4.72
CA ARG A 188 -16.46 15.15 3.86
C ARG A 188 -17.86 14.63 4.19
N ALA A 189 -18.83 15.53 4.14
CA ALA A 189 -20.22 15.22 4.44
C ALA A 189 -20.95 14.70 3.19
N ALA A 190 -22.17 14.19 3.39
CA ALA A 190 -23.02 13.71 2.29
C ALA A 190 -23.32 14.82 1.28
N GLU A 191 -23.46 16.07 1.76
CA GLU A 191 -23.68 17.25 0.93
C GLU A 191 -22.47 17.56 0.03
N ASP A 192 -21.25 17.39 0.55
CA ASP A 192 -20.01 17.61 -0.23
C ASP A 192 -19.88 16.55 -1.34
N PHE A 193 -20.18 15.29 -1.03
CA PHE A 193 -20.25 14.21 -2.02
C PHE A 193 -21.30 14.51 -3.08
N ALA A 194 -22.51 14.87 -2.67
CA ALA A 194 -23.61 15.19 -3.59
C ALA A 194 -23.28 16.38 -4.52
N ALA A 195 -22.62 17.42 -3.96
CA ALA A 195 -22.14 18.54 -4.75
C ALA A 195 -21.08 18.13 -5.79
N CYS A 196 -20.16 17.20 -5.44
CA CYS A 196 -19.20 16.61 -6.37
C CYS A 196 -19.91 15.83 -7.49
N MET A 197 -20.91 15.03 -7.16
CA MET A 197 -21.68 14.25 -8.15
C MET A 197 -22.46 15.14 -9.11
N ARG A 198 -23.04 16.23 -8.65
CA ARG A 198 -23.71 17.21 -9.50
C ARG A 198 -22.69 17.91 -10.43
N GLU A 199 -21.56 18.34 -9.91
CA GLU A 199 -20.49 18.95 -10.70
C GLU A 199 -19.95 17.98 -11.76
N LEU A 200 -19.79 16.70 -11.39
CA LEU A 200 -19.38 15.63 -12.30
C LEU A 200 -20.33 15.49 -13.49
N THR A 201 -21.66 15.49 -13.23
CA THR A 201 -22.68 15.31 -14.27
C THR A 201 -22.93 16.54 -15.10
N ASP A 202 -22.80 17.74 -14.54
CA ASP A 202 -23.25 18.98 -15.19
C ASP A 202 -22.10 19.77 -15.80
N VAL A 203 -20.89 19.65 -15.24
CA VAL A 203 -19.73 20.44 -15.66
C VAL A 203 -18.68 19.57 -16.37
N HIS A 204 -18.35 18.41 -15.79
CA HIS A 204 -17.24 17.62 -16.29
C HIS A 204 -17.65 16.65 -17.41
N PHE A 205 -18.86 16.10 -17.33
CA PHE A 205 -19.40 15.15 -18.31
C PHE A 205 -20.85 15.48 -18.70
N PRO A 206 -21.14 16.71 -19.19
CA PRO A 206 -22.50 17.12 -19.50
C PRO A 206 -23.14 16.27 -20.60
N GLU A 207 -22.34 15.82 -21.58
CA GLU A 207 -22.77 15.02 -22.74
C GLU A 207 -22.84 13.52 -22.47
N ALA A 208 -22.42 13.08 -21.26
CA ALA A 208 -22.50 11.67 -20.93
C ALA A 208 -23.97 11.21 -20.76
N GLU A 209 -24.29 10.08 -21.35
CA GLU A 209 -25.57 9.41 -21.14
C GLU A 209 -25.61 8.76 -19.77
N ARG A 210 -24.49 8.15 -19.37
CA ARG A 210 -24.29 7.55 -18.06
C ARG A 210 -22.83 7.58 -17.65
N ILE A 211 -22.53 7.95 -16.41
CA ILE A 211 -21.20 7.96 -15.83
C ILE A 211 -21.10 6.75 -14.90
N ARG A 212 -20.19 5.83 -15.19
CA ARG A 212 -19.91 4.68 -14.35
C ARG A 212 -18.90 5.12 -13.28
N LEU A 213 -19.26 4.96 -12.03
CA LEU A 213 -18.53 5.51 -10.90
C LEU A 213 -18.03 4.39 -10.00
N VAL A 214 -16.70 4.19 -9.95
CA VAL A 214 -16.06 3.25 -9.03
C VAL A 214 -15.71 3.98 -7.75
N LEU A 215 -16.18 3.47 -6.61
CA LEU A 215 -16.02 4.07 -5.29
C LEU A 215 -15.99 3.02 -4.18
N ASP A 216 -15.57 3.44 -2.99
CA ASP A 216 -15.59 2.63 -1.79
C ASP A 216 -17.00 2.53 -1.17
N ASN A 217 -17.11 1.75 -0.08
CA ASN A 217 -18.38 1.57 0.65
C ASN A 217 -18.59 2.56 1.80
N LEU A 218 -18.04 3.78 1.71
CA LEU A 218 -18.25 4.77 2.76
C LEU A 218 -19.74 5.15 2.85
N SER A 219 -20.22 5.37 4.07
CA SER A 219 -21.63 5.67 4.35
C SER A 219 -22.16 6.96 3.71
N THR A 220 -21.29 7.83 3.24
CA THR A 220 -21.62 9.03 2.47
C THR A 220 -21.65 8.82 0.96
N HIS A 221 -21.09 7.71 0.46
CA HIS A 221 -20.93 7.42 -0.98
C HIS A 221 -22.09 6.57 -1.54
N PHE A 222 -23.32 6.96 -1.30
CA PHE A 222 -24.48 6.23 -1.78
C PHE A 222 -25.56 7.15 -2.36
N PRO A 223 -26.48 6.63 -3.17
CA PRO A 223 -27.52 7.44 -3.83
C PRO A 223 -28.38 8.31 -2.89
N GLY A 224 -28.60 7.84 -1.67
CA GLY A 224 -29.38 8.57 -0.66
C GLY A 224 -28.78 9.92 -0.25
N SER A 225 -27.45 10.07 -0.34
CA SER A 225 -26.76 11.33 -0.02
C SER A 225 -27.20 12.49 -0.92
N LEU A 226 -27.59 12.21 -2.17
CA LEU A 226 -28.11 13.25 -3.06
C LEU A 226 -29.48 13.75 -2.63
N TYR A 227 -30.32 12.88 -2.06
CA TYR A 227 -31.62 13.29 -1.51
C TYR A 227 -31.52 14.04 -0.18
N GLN A 228 -30.40 13.89 0.54
CA GLN A 228 -30.11 14.68 1.73
C GLN A 228 -29.65 16.10 1.36
N ALA A 229 -28.97 16.25 0.21
CA ALA A 229 -28.40 17.52 -0.23
C ALA A 229 -29.30 18.33 -1.17
N PHE A 230 -30.15 17.68 -1.96
CA PHE A 230 -30.91 18.32 -3.04
C PHE A 230 -32.40 17.98 -2.95
N PRO A 231 -33.27 18.86 -3.53
CA PRO A 231 -34.67 18.53 -3.73
C PRO A 231 -34.83 17.23 -4.54
N PRO A 232 -35.89 16.43 -4.33
CA PRO A 232 -36.03 15.11 -4.94
C PRO A 232 -35.94 15.07 -6.46
N CYS A 233 -36.47 16.05 -7.17
CA CYS A 233 -36.37 16.14 -8.63
C CYS A 233 -34.92 16.32 -9.10
N GLU A 234 -34.14 17.15 -8.43
CA GLU A 234 -32.73 17.40 -8.73
C GLU A 234 -31.87 16.19 -8.37
N ALA A 235 -32.04 15.62 -7.18
CA ALA A 235 -31.36 14.39 -6.78
C ALA A 235 -31.60 13.27 -7.81
N ARG A 236 -32.85 13.10 -8.26
CA ARG A 236 -33.20 12.10 -9.27
C ARG A 236 -32.62 12.39 -10.63
N ARG A 237 -32.57 13.66 -11.03
CA ARG A 237 -31.94 14.08 -12.29
C ARG A 237 -30.46 13.67 -12.35
N VAL A 238 -29.70 13.99 -11.31
CA VAL A 238 -28.29 13.63 -11.21
C VAL A 238 -28.11 12.12 -11.16
N LEU A 239 -28.86 11.41 -10.33
CA LEU A 239 -28.78 9.96 -10.19
C LEU A 239 -29.08 9.19 -11.48
N ARG A 240 -29.94 9.72 -12.37
CA ARG A 240 -30.20 9.07 -13.66
C ARG A 240 -28.97 8.99 -14.55
N LYS A 241 -27.98 9.87 -14.35
CA LYS A 241 -26.72 9.86 -15.07
C LYS A 241 -25.62 9.04 -14.39
N LEU A 242 -25.80 8.59 -13.15
CA LEU A 242 -24.81 7.87 -12.38
C LEU A 242 -25.12 6.38 -12.30
N GLU A 243 -24.08 5.57 -12.42
CA GLU A 243 -24.08 4.13 -12.22
C GLU A 243 -22.98 3.79 -11.23
N PHE A 244 -23.35 3.26 -10.05
CA PHE A 244 -22.42 3.05 -8.93
C PHE A 244 -21.89 1.62 -8.95
N HIS A 245 -20.56 1.50 -8.92
CA HIS A 245 -19.82 0.24 -8.84
C HIS A 245 -18.95 0.30 -7.59
N TYR A 246 -19.31 -0.49 -6.58
CA TYR A 246 -18.62 -0.47 -5.30
C TYR A 246 -17.51 -1.50 -5.24
N VAL A 247 -16.28 -1.08 -4.88
CA VAL A 247 -15.23 -2.04 -4.57
C VAL A 247 -15.62 -2.93 -3.39
N PRO A 248 -15.10 -4.15 -3.28
CA PRO A 248 -15.36 -4.99 -2.11
C PRO A 248 -14.87 -4.32 -0.81
N LYS A 249 -15.47 -4.66 0.31
CA LYS A 249 -14.98 -4.21 1.63
C LYS A 249 -13.54 -4.63 1.83
N HIS A 250 -12.72 -3.73 2.37
CA HIS A 250 -11.27 -3.93 2.58
C HIS A 250 -10.45 -4.15 1.30
N ALA A 251 -10.94 -3.68 0.17
CA ALA A 251 -10.29 -3.78 -1.13
C ALA A 251 -10.13 -2.42 -1.82
N SER A 252 -9.80 -1.36 -1.06
CA SER A 252 -9.55 -0.01 -1.61
C SER A 252 -8.46 -0.03 -2.69
N TRP A 253 -7.52 -0.97 -2.61
CA TRP A 253 -6.49 -1.17 -3.63
C TRP A 253 -7.04 -1.41 -5.05
N LEU A 254 -8.30 -1.84 -5.19
CA LEU A 254 -9.00 -1.96 -6.48
C LEU A 254 -9.45 -0.60 -7.03
N ASN A 255 -9.60 0.41 -6.18
CA ASN A 255 -9.97 1.74 -6.64
C ASN A 255 -8.72 2.43 -7.21
N MET A 256 -8.68 2.59 -8.55
CA MET A 256 -7.51 3.13 -9.25
C MET A 256 -7.13 4.54 -8.76
N VAL A 257 -8.06 5.32 -8.26
CA VAL A 257 -7.80 6.68 -7.75
C VAL A 257 -6.87 6.69 -6.52
N GLU A 258 -6.78 5.61 -5.77
CA GLU A 258 -5.82 5.48 -4.65
C GLU A 258 -4.36 5.64 -5.11
N ILE A 259 -4.04 5.17 -6.32
CA ILE A 259 -2.72 5.37 -6.93
C ILE A 259 -2.50 6.86 -7.20
N GLU A 260 -3.51 7.55 -7.72
CA GLU A 260 -3.43 8.98 -8.03
C GLU A 260 -3.32 9.82 -6.75
N ILE A 261 -4.00 9.43 -5.66
CA ILE A 261 -3.83 10.03 -4.33
C ILE A 261 -2.37 9.90 -3.87
N GLY A 262 -1.76 8.74 -4.04
CA GLY A 262 -0.35 8.52 -3.74
C GLY A 262 0.57 9.44 -4.55
N VAL A 263 0.30 9.62 -5.83
CA VAL A 263 1.04 10.53 -6.71
C VAL A 263 0.86 11.99 -6.29
N LEU A 264 -0.37 12.41 -6.00
CA LEU A 264 -0.67 13.77 -5.50
C LEU A 264 0.10 14.04 -4.19
N ARG A 265 0.08 13.10 -3.25
CA ARG A 265 0.81 13.22 -1.99
C ARG A 265 2.30 13.41 -2.21
N SER A 266 2.92 12.58 -3.05
CA SER A 266 4.37 12.62 -3.28
C SER A 266 4.84 13.83 -4.12
N GLN A 267 4.03 14.31 -5.06
CA GLN A 267 4.43 15.37 -5.99
C GLN A 267 4.03 16.77 -5.52
N CYS A 268 2.92 16.90 -4.79
CA CYS A 268 2.35 18.20 -4.43
C CYS A 268 2.27 18.42 -2.92
N LEU A 269 1.95 17.40 -2.14
CA LEU A 269 1.62 17.55 -0.72
C LEU A 269 2.76 17.13 0.23
N ASP A 270 3.91 16.69 -0.28
CA ASP A 270 5.09 16.35 0.53
C ASP A 270 5.83 17.63 1.00
N ARG A 271 5.08 18.51 1.64
CA ARG A 271 5.52 19.78 2.21
C ARG A 271 4.47 20.35 3.16
N ARG A 272 4.85 21.32 3.96
CA ARG A 272 3.92 22.03 4.83
C ARG A 272 3.09 23.03 4.03
N ILE A 273 1.77 22.94 4.15
CA ILE A 273 0.81 23.87 3.52
C ILE A 273 -0.08 24.42 4.64
N ALA A 274 0.00 25.74 4.86
CA ALA A 274 -0.58 26.36 6.03
C ALA A 274 -2.08 26.64 5.93
N THR A 275 -2.60 26.86 4.74
CA THR A 275 -3.98 27.31 4.53
C THR A 275 -4.68 26.50 3.43
N GLN A 276 -6.00 26.38 3.56
CA GLN A 276 -6.81 25.72 2.55
C GLN A 276 -6.76 26.43 1.18
N GLN A 277 -6.68 27.76 1.17
CA GLN A 277 -6.54 28.51 -0.07
C GLN A 277 -5.25 28.20 -0.80
N GLN A 278 -4.13 28.13 -0.06
CA GLN A 278 -2.84 27.71 -0.62
C GLN A 278 -2.93 26.27 -1.12
N LEU A 279 -3.50 25.37 -0.33
CA LEU A 279 -3.70 23.96 -0.71
C LEU A 279 -4.48 23.86 -2.03
N ALA A 280 -5.59 24.57 -2.15
CA ALA A 280 -6.42 24.57 -3.34
C ALA A 280 -5.67 25.11 -4.58
N SER A 281 -4.86 26.17 -4.41
CA SER A 281 -4.06 26.75 -5.48
C SER A 281 -2.98 25.79 -5.98
N GLU A 282 -2.25 25.14 -5.06
CA GLU A 282 -1.19 24.18 -5.38
C GLU A 282 -1.75 22.93 -6.06
N ILE A 283 -2.85 22.39 -5.54
CA ILE A 283 -3.54 21.26 -6.17
C ILE A 283 -4.05 21.60 -7.56
N ALA A 284 -4.63 22.79 -7.75
CA ALA A 284 -5.10 23.22 -9.07
C ALA A 284 -3.95 23.37 -10.08
N ALA A 285 -2.77 23.81 -9.63
CA ALA A 285 -1.58 23.86 -10.48
C ALA A 285 -1.09 22.45 -10.85
N TRP A 286 -0.99 21.54 -9.88
CA TRP A 286 -0.63 20.14 -10.10
C TRP A 286 -1.62 19.44 -11.05
N GLU A 287 -2.92 19.61 -10.83
CA GLU A 287 -4.00 19.06 -11.66
C GLU A 287 -3.86 19.49 -13.14
N ARG A 288 -3.67 20.80 -13.38
CA ARG A 288 -3.46 21.32 -14.73
C ARG A 288 -2.24 20.73 -15.41
N GLN A 289 -1.09 20.69 -14.70
CA GLN A 289 0.15 20.14 -15.26
C GLN A 289 0.01 18.66 -15.59
N ARG A 290 -0.60 17.90 -14.71
CA ARG A 290 -0.73 16.47 -14.87
C ARG A 290 -1.76 16.09 -15.94
N ASN A 291 -2.86 16.85 -16.07
CA ASN A 291 -3.80 16.71 -17.17
C ASN A 291 -3.15 17.07 -18.51
N ALA A 292 -2.41 18.17 -18.57
CA ALA A 292 -1.71 18.63 -19.79
C ALA A 292 -0.59 17.67 -20.23
N SER A 293 0.09 17.00 -19.28
CA SER A 293 1.13 16.01 -19.61
C SER A 293 0.58 14.69 -20.17
N GLY A 294 -0.73 14.51 -20.23
CA GLY A 294 -1.35 13.27 -20.70
C GLY A 294 -1.13 12.07 -19.77
N ALA A 295 -0.78 12.32 -18.50
CA ALA A 295 -0.46 11.26 -17.55
C ALA A 295 -1.66 10.33 -17.28
N ARG A 296 -1.43 9.03 -17.37
CA ARG A 296 -2.42 7.96 -17.14
C ARG A 296 -1.88 6.91 -16.21
N ILE A 297 -2.75 6.20 -15.54
CA ILE A 297 -2.42 4.99 -14.79
C ILE A 297 -2.64 3.80 -15.71
N LYS A 298 -1.61 2.94 -15.84
CA LYS A 298 -1.72 1.68 -16.58
C LYS A 298 -2.12 0.59 -15.59
N TRP A 299 -3.39 0.23 -15.60
CA TRP A 299 -3.88 -0.89 -14.81
C TRP A 299 -3.50 -2.22 -15.44
N MET A 300 -2.90 -3.12 -14.68
CA MET A 300 -2.36 -4.38 -15.20
C MET A 300 -2.97 -5.63 -14.55
N PHE A 301 -3.81 -5.46 -13.54
CA PHE A 301 -4.47 -6.56 -12.85
C PHE A 301 -5.84 -6.80 -13.47
N THR A 302 -6.06 -7.96 -14.05
CA THR A 302 -7.29 -8.33 -14.78
C THR A 302 -8.04 -9.40 -14.05
N THR A 303 -9.29 -9.66 -14.45
CA THR A 303 -10.14 -10.74 -13.92
C THR A 303 -9.45 -12.10 -14.04
N GLU A 304 -8.78 -12.40 -15.17
CA GLU A 304 -8.05 -13.66 -15.35
C GLU A 304 -6.88 -13.77 -14.36
N LYS A 305 -6.13 -12.70 -14.17
CA LYS A 305 -5.03 -12.66 -13.18
C LYS A 305 -5.55 -12.82 -11.77
N ALA A 306 -6.71 -12.22 -11.44
CA ALA A 306 -7.37 -12.38 -10.15
C ALA A 306 -7.73 -13.85 -9.90
N ARG A 307 -8.36 -14.50 -10.86
CA ARG A 307 -8.74 -15.93 -10.81
C ARG A 307 -7.53 -16.84 -10.59
N VAL A 308 -6.42 -16.59 -11.31
CA VAL A 308 -5.18 -17.34 -11.13
C VAL A 308 -4.56 -17.11 -9.76
N LYS A 309 -4.45 -15.84 -9.36
CA LYS A 309 -3.70 -15.44 -8.15
C LYS A 309 -4.47 -15.70 -6.86
N MET A 310 -5.79 -15.56 -6.90
CA MET A 310 -6.70 -15.70 -5.76
C MET A 310 -7.58 -16.96 -5.82
N GLY A 311 -7.34 -17.86 -6.75
CA GLY A 311 -8.20 -19.02 -7.01
C GLY A 311 -8.55 -19.86 -5.78
N ARG A 312 -7.60 -20.00 -4.83
CA ARG A 312 -7.83 -20.69 -3.55
C ARG A 312 -8.78 -19.97 -2.59
N ALA A 313 -9.01 -18.68 -2.81
CA ALA A 313 -9.87 -17.86 -1.98
C ALA A 313 -11.27 -17.69 -2.59
N TYR A 314 -11.49 -18.11 -3.84
CA TYR A 314 -12.80 -18.09 -4.47
C TYR A 314 -13.74 -19.07 -3.78
N PRO A 315 -15.02 -18.73 -3.62
CA PRO A 315 -15.99 -19.65 -3.03
C PRO A 315 -16.14 -20.92 -3.86
N GLU A 316 -16.10 -22.07 -3.19
CA GLU A 316 -16.40 -23.33 -3.86
C GLU A 316 -17.91 -23.44 -4.17
N PRO A 317 -18.30 -23.88 -5.40
CA PRO A 317 -19.69 -24.14 -5.73
C PRO A 317 -20.31 -25.15 -4.76
N ALA A 318 -21.56 -24.94 -4.37
CA ALA A 318 -22.24 -25.80 -3.40
C ALA A 318 -22.32 -27.29 -3.83
N SER A 319 -22.22 -27.56 -5.13
CA SER A 319 -22.21 -28.92 -5.72
C SER A 319 -20.90 -29.69 -5.49
N VAL A 320 -19.83 -29.04 -5.03
CA VAL A 320 -18.52 -29.68 -4.81
C VAL A 320 -18.29 -29.99 -3.33
N ARG A 321 -19.13 -29.51 -2.42
CA ARG A 321 -19.00 -29.82 -0.98
C ARG A 321 -19.42 -31.27 -0.75
N GLU A 322 -18.44 -32.17 -0.60
CA GLU A 322 -18.73 -33.52 -0.08
C GLU A 322 -19.40 -33.37 1.30
N PRO A 323 -20.41 -34.20 1.60
CA PRO A 323 -21.04 -34.18 2.91
C PRO A 323 -20.00 -34.55 3.95
N GLN A 324 -19.70 -33.64 4.87
CA GLN A 324 -18.90 -33.96 6.05
C GLN A 324 -19.62 -35.06 6.81
N THR A 325 -19.14 -36.29 6.70
CA THR A 325 -19.54 -37.40 7.57
C THR A 325 -19.22 -37.00 9.01
N LYS A 326 -20.26 -36.66 9.75
CA LYS A 326 -20.17 -36.58 11.20
C LYS A 326 -19.88 -37.99 11.70
N GLU A 327 -18.62 -38.28 12.01
CA GLU A 327 -18.32 -39.39 12.87
C GLU A 327 -18.87 -39.08 14.28
N SER A 328 -19.78 -39.89 14.70
CA SER A 328 -20.43 -39.91 16.01
C SER A 328 -19.51 -40.51 17.05
#